data_a958f87f719fa0ee2357b772ac42fe13
#
_entry.id   a958f87f719fa0ee2357b772ac42fe13
#
_cell.length_a   1.000
_cell.length_b   1.000
_cell.length_c   1.000
_cell.angle_alpha   90.00
_cell.angle_beta   90.00
_cell.angle_gamma   90.00
#
_symmetry.space_group_name_H-M   'P 1'
#
loop_
_entity.id
_entity.type
_entity.pdbx_description
1 polymer ?
#
loop_
_entity_poly.entity_id
_entity_poly.type
_entity_poly.pdbx_seq_one_letter_code
_entity_poly.pdbx_strand_id
1 'polypeptide(L)'
;MKRFMAAAIAVMALAALPALASEATFERNLSVSGQVELTVSTGSGHIHITQGAGNQVHVYGHVKSNWGSDSEERVKEIAANPPIEQTGNIIRIGGHHENYHNISIDYDVQAPANSFLEASSGSGDVNVAGVGENAKLSTGSGSIHATGLKGGFTVNTGSGDIYAEQTGDGDVKAQTGSGRIELKDIRGSLRAGTGSGDIKVNGSPVGDWRLETGSGSIEFTPGNTGFTLDASTGSGTVRTEHEMAVQGSFDKHHIVGKINGGGPTVRIQTGSGDVRIL
;
A
#
# COMPACT_ATOMS: atom_id res chain seq x y z
N MET A 1 84.78 -7.15 -10.45
CA MET A 1 83.66 -7.89 -9.88
C MET A 1 82.57 -6.90 -9.38
N LYS A 2 81.51 -6.71 -10.14
CA LYS A 2 80.38 -5.81 -9.77
C LYS A 2 79.23 -6.68 -9.30
N ARG A 3 78.84 -6.55 -8.02
CA ARG A 3 77.69 -7.24 -7.43
C ARG A 3 76.43 -6.39 -7.69
N PHE A 4 75.50 -6.95 -8.40
CA PHE A 4 74.15 -6.39 -8.56
C PHE A 4 73.31 -6.86 -7.36
N MET A 5 72.81 -5.92 -6.55
CA MET A 5 71.77 -6.14 -5.58
C MET A 5 70.41 -5.99 -6.26
N ALA A 6 69.65 -7.08 -6.31
CA ALA A 6 68.26 -7.06 -6.74
C ALA A 6 67.39 -6.71 -5.57
N ALA A 7 66.69 -5.59 -5.64
CA ALA A 7 65.65 -5.21 -4.64
C ALA A 7 64.33 -5.87 -5.05
N ALA A 8 63.82 -6.77 -4.20
CA ALA A 8 62.46 -7.34 -4.37
C ALA A 8 61.45 -6.36 -3.81
N ILE A 9 60.57 -5.83 -4.68
CA ILE A 9 59.43 -5.03 -4.31
C ILE A 9 58.26 -6.01 -3.99
N ALA A 10 57.93 -6.15 -2.71
CA ALA A 10 56.73 -6.87 -2.28
C ALA A 10 55.51 -5.99 -2.52
N VAL A 11 54.69 -6.34 -3.51
CA VAL A 11 53.38 -5.74 -3.70
C VAL A 11 52.41 -6.36 -2.68
N MET A 12 52.09 -5.61 -1.63
CA MET A 12 51.02 -5.96 -0.69
C MET A 12 49.67 -5.70 -1.44
N ALA A 13 49.02 -6.77 -1.89
CA ALA A 13 47.65 -6.72 -2.35
C ALA A 13 46.73 -6.52 -1.14
N LEU A 14 46.23 -5.31 -0.96
CA LEU A 14 45.19 -5.01 0.04
C LEU A 14 43.89 -5.64 -0.49
N ALA A 15 43.57 -6.84 0.03
CA ALA A 15 42.27 -7.45 -0.21
C ALA A 15 41.23 -6.61 0.50
N ALA A 16 40.42 -5.84 -0.25
CA ALA A 16 39.22 -5.21 0.27
C ALA A 16 38.25 -6.34 0.68
N LEU A 17 38.12 -6.57 1.97
CA LEU A 17 37.03 -7.42 2.47
C LEU A 17 35.72 -6.77 2.12
N PRO A 18 34.75 -7.51 1.52
CA PRO A 18 33.41 -6.96 1.32
C PRO A 18 32.86 -6.61 2.72
N ALA A 19 32.38 -5.38 2.86
CA ALA A 19 31.61 -4.99 4.04
C ALA A 19 30.37 -5.89 4.08
N LEU A 20 30.35 -6.84 5.01
CA LEU A 20 29.18 -7.68 5.24
C LEU A 20 28.09 -6.81 5.80
N ALA A 21 26.92 -6.81 5.15
CA ALA A 21 25.71 -6.21 5.71
C ALA A 21 25.45 -6.86 7.08
N SER A 22 25.20 -6.05 8.10
CA SER A 22 24.87 -6.57 9.42
C SER A 22 23.38 -6.78 9.51
N GLU A 23 22.98 -7.98 9.93
CA GLU A 23 21.57 -8.37 10.04
C GLU A 23 21.32 -9.02 11.41
N ALA A 24 20.14 -8.78 11.96
CA ALA A 24 19.62 -9.47 13.13
C ALA A 24 18.10 -9.57 13.07
N THR A 25 17.55 -10.50 13.81
CA THR A 25 16.10 -10.72 13.87
C THR A 25 15.60 -10.68 15.29
N PHE A 26 14.35 -10.36 15.47
CA PHE A 26 13.65 -10.47 16.74
C PHE A 26 12.25 -11.04 16.55
N GLU A 27 11.71 -11.58 17.61
CA GLU A 27 10.36 -12.14 17.66
C GLU A 27 9.69 -11.75 18.97
N ARG A 28 8.43 -11.37 18.92
CA ARG A 28 7.61 -11.00 20.08
C ARG A 28 6.19 -11.52 19.93
N ASN A 29 5.65 -12.04 21.02
CA ASN A 29 4.25 -12.45 21.14
C ASN A 29 3.56 -11.54 22.16
N LEU A 30 2.55 -10.82 21.73
CA LEU A 30 1.82 -9.83 22.51
C LEU A 30 0.40 -10.34 22.74
N SER A 31 0.04 -10.58 24.00
CA SER A 31 -1.31 -11.03 24.36
C SER A 31 -2.30 -9.87 24.26
N VAL A 32 -3.44 -10.12 23.67
CA VAL A 32 -4.52 -9.14 23.50
C VAL A 32 -5.89 -9.75 23.85
N SER A 33 -6.86 -8.93 24.14
CA SER A 33 -8.23 -9.35 24.43
C SER A 33 -9.24 -8.45 23.73
N GLY A 34 -9.88 -8.98 22.68
CA GLY A 34 -10.88 -8.22 21.90
C GLY A 34 -10.25 -7.46 20.72
N GLN A 35 -10.80 -6.29 20.40
CA GLN A 35 -10.35 -5.48 19.25
C GLN A 35 -9.00 -4.83 19.51
N VAL A 36 -8.13 -4.88 18.53
CA VAL A 36 -6.76 -4.37 18.59
C VAL A 36 -6.63 -3.10 17.74
N GLU A 37 -5.95 -2.09 18.28
CA GLU A 37 -5.44 -0.96 17.52
C GLU A 37 -3.96 -1.23 17.22
N LEU A 38 -3.65 -1.56 15.95
CA LEU A 38 -2.32 -1.91 15.51
C LEU A 38 -1.74 -0.82 14.60
N THR A 39 -0.65 -0.23 15.04
CA THR A 39 0.15 0.69 14.21
C THR A 39 1.49 0.04 13.92
N VAL A 40 1.86 -0.03 12.63
CA VAL A 40 3.18 -0.55 12.17
C VAL A 40 3.83 0.50 11.28
N SER A 41 5.04 0.93 11.61
CA SER A 41 5.76 1.92 10.82
C SER A 41 7.23 1.57 10.63
N THR A 42 7.74 1.81 9.40
CA THR A 42 9.16 1.64 9.08
C THR A 42 9.63 2.73 8.12
N GLY A 43 10.91 3.08 8.20
CA GLY A 43 11.51 4.05 7.28
C GLY A 43 11.74 3.50 5.88
N SER A 44 12.29 2.29 5.78
CA SER A 44 12.74 1.72 4.50
C SER A 44 12.48 0.22 4.35
N GLY A 45 11.81 -0.41 5.32
CA GLY A 45 11.49 -1.84 5.27
C GLY A 45 10.13 -2.14 4.67
N HIS A 46 9.92 -3.40 4.40
CA HIS A 46 8.62 -3.94 4.00
C HIS A 46 7.75 -4.22 5.24
N ILE A 47 6.45 -4.08 5.07
CA ILE A 47 5.46 -4.45 6.09
C ILE A 47 4.57 -5.54 5.51
N HIS A 48 4.53 -6.68 6.16
CA HIS A 48 3.66 -7.80 5.83
C HIS A 48 2.77 -8.14 7.02
N ILE A 49 1.45 -7.99 6.88
CA ILE A 49 0.48 -8.21 7.95
C ILE A 49 -0.51 -9.25 7.50
N THR A 50 -0.64 -10.32 8.26
CA THR A 50 -1.56 -11.43 7.97
C THR A 50 -2.47 -11.72 9.14
N GLN A 51 -3.58 -12.38 8.85
CA GLN A 51 -4.48 -12.86 9.89
C GLN A 51 -3.82 -13.94 10.75
N GLY A 52 -3.79 -13.70 12.05
CA GLY A 52 -3.31 -14.62 13.09
C GLY A 52 -4.41 -15.06 14.05
N ALA A 53 -3.98 -15.58 15.20
CA ALA A 53 -4.88 -15.94 16.28
C ALA A 53 -5.61 -14.73 16.88
N GLY A 54 -6.84 -14.91 17.36
CA GLY A 54 -7.67 -13.82 17.85
C GLY A 54 -7.28 -13.20 19.19
N ASN A 55 -6.32 -13.80 19.91
CA ASN A 55 -5.92 -13.41 21.26
C ASN A 55 -4.45 -12.99 21.40
N GLN A 56 -3.74 -12.87 20.27
CA GLN A 56 -2.34 -12.43 20.27
C GLN A 56 -1.97 -11.71 18.98
N VAL A 57 -0.97 -10.84 19.08
CA VAL A 57 -0.25 -10.29 17.95
C VAL A 57 1.17 -10.86 17.97
N HIS A 58 1.55 -11.54 16.90
CA HIS A 58 2.89 -12.07 16.72
C HIS A 58 3.67 -11.14 15.79
N VAL A 59 4.86 -10.73 16.21
CA VAL A 59 5.72 -9.79 15.49
C VAL A 59 7.06 -10.43 15.25
N TYR A 60 7.43 -10.57 14.00
CA TYR A 60 8.79 -10.91 13.58
C TYR A 60 9.38 -9.68 12.88
N GLY A 61 10.60 -9.31 13.28
CA GLY A 61 11.33 -8.19 12.68
C GLY A 61 12.68 -8.62 12.16
N HIS A 62 13.02 -8.18 10.95
CA HIS A 62 14.33 -8.36 10.35
C HIS A 62 15.03 -7.02 10.22
N VAL A 63 16.03 -6.80 11.03
CA VAL A 63 16.81 -5.56 11.08
C VAL A 63 18.03 -5.69 10.19
N LYS A 64 18.22 -4.76 9.28
CA LYS A 64 19.31 -4.72 8.30
C LYS A 64 20.01 -3.38 8.34
N SER A 65 21.33 -3.41 8.22
CA SER A 65 22.13 -2.21 7.98
C SER A 65 22.99 -2.40 6.74
N ASN A 66 22.99 -1.43 5.85
CA ASN A 66 23.71 -1.55 4.59
C ASN A 66 25.20 -1.25 4.71
N TRP A 67 25.64 -0.41 5.67
CA TRP A 67 27.04 -0.03 5.87
C TRP A 67 27.23 0.87 7.12
N GLY A 68 28.44 0.84 7.68
CA GLY A 68 28.86 1.65 8.83
C GLY A 68 29.70 0.86 9.83
N SER A 69 30.68 1.49 10.48
CA SER A 69 31.56 0.85 11.47
C SER A 69 30.79 0.30 12.68
N ASP A 70 29.67 0.94 13.04
CA ASP A 70 28.87 0.62 14.23
C ASP A 70 27.57 -0.11 13.87
N SER A 71 27.45 -0.57 12.61
CA SER A 71 26.22 -1.18 12.10
C SER A 71 25.84 -2.47 12.80
N GLU A 72 26.83 -3.31 13.12
CA GLU A 72 26.60 -4.61 13.78
C GLU A 72 26.08 -4.44 15.21
N GLU A 73 26.66 -3.52 15.96
CA GLU A 73 26.25 -3.25 17.35
C GLU A 73 24.83 -2.67 17.39
N ARG A 74 24.53 -1.70 16.52
CA ARG A 74 23.21 -1.07 16.42
C ARG A 74 22.13 -2.06 16.00
N VAL A 75 22.40 -2.92 15.02
CA VAL A 75 21.45 -3.95 14.57
C VAL A 75 21.14 -4.94 15.70
N LYS A 76 22.17 -5.36 16.47
CA LYS A 76 22.00 -6.23 17.64
C LYS A 76 21.23 -5.52 18.78
N GLU A 77 21.51 -4.25 19.03
CA GLU A 77 20.80 -3.45 20.04
C GLU A 77 19.30 -3.36 19.72
N ILE A 78 18.95 -3.04 18.46
CA ILE A 78 17.56 -2.98 18.01
C ILE A 78 16.88 -4.34 18.12
N ALA A 79 17.55 -5.42 17.76
CA ALA A 79 16.99 -6.76 17.87
C ALA A 79 16.80 -7.20 19.34
N ALA A 80 17.67 -6.79 20.24
CA ALA A 80 17.53 -7.04 21.68
C ALA A 80 16.38 -6.22 22.29
N ASN A 81 16.25 -4.96 21.90
CA ASN A 81 15.23 -4.01 22.37
C ASN A 81 14.41 -3.47 21.19
N PRO A 82 13.55 -4.30 20.58
CA PRO A 82 12.80 -3.88 19.40
C PRO A 82 11.82 -2.73 19.73
N PRO A 83 11.56 -1.83 18.77
CA PRO A 83 10.68 -0.70 18.95
C PRO A 83 9.21 -1.16 18.94
N ILE A 84 8.79 -1.79 20.02
CA ILE A 84 7.43 -2.29 20.20
C ILE A 84 6.90 -1.76 21.53
N GLU A 85 5.79 -1.07 21.46
CA GLU A 85 5.07 -0.57 22.62
C GLU A 85 3.69 -1.21 22.70
N GLN A 86 3.31 -1.67 23.87
CA GLN A 86 1.97 -2.20 24.12
C GLN A 86 1.34 -1.55 25.35
N THR A 87 0.13 -1.04 25.17
CA THR A 87 -0.73 -0.56 26.25
C THR A 87 -2.11 -1.21 26.10
N GLY A 88 -2.34 -2.31 26.81
CA GLY A 88 -3.54 -3.12 26.63
C GLY A 88 -3.65 -3.68 25.21
N ASN A 89 -4.68 -3.29 24.47
CA ASN A 89 -4.90 -3.70 23.08
C ASN A 89 -4.36 -2.69 22.04
N ILE A 90 -3.70 -1.63 22.49
CA ILE A 90 -3.04 -0.67 21.61
C ILE A 90 -1.59 -1.11 21.44
N ILE A 91 -1.20 -1.42 20.22
CA ILE A 91 0.16 -1.90 19.88
C ILE A 91 0.75 -0.98 18.82
N ARG A 92 1.95 -0.48 19.11
CA ARG A 92 2.74 0.32 18.19
C ARG A 92 4.05 -0.38 17.91
N ILE A 93 4.35 -0.59 16.62
CA ILE A 93 5.55 -1.27 16.14
C ILE A 93 6.30 -0.31 15.23
N GLY A 94 7.58 -0.13 15.48
CA GLY A 94 8.40 0.82 14.75
C GLY A 94 8.19 2.26 15.23
N GLY A 95 8.38 3.21 14.34
CA GLY A 95 8.29 4.66 14.62
C GLY A 95 9.56 5.40 14.22
N HIS A 96 9.52 6.73 14.35
CA HIS A 96 10.68 7.56 14.10
C HIS A 96 11.59 7.56 15.30
N HIS A 97 12.70 6.84 15.19
CA HIS A 97 13.82 6.96 16.11
C HIS A 97 14.99 7.66 15.40
N GLU A 98 15.49 8.72 15.98
CA GLU A 98 16.62 9.50 15.42
C GLU A 98 17.87 8.65 15.14
N ASN A 99 17.96 7.46 15.76
CA ASN A 99 19.09 6.54 15.63
C ASN A 99 18.99 5.51 14.50
N TYR A 100 17.94 5.56 13.64
CA TYR A 100 17.74 4.54 12.58
C TYR A 100 18.29 4.96 11.22
N HIS A 101 19.24 5.89 11.17
CA HIS A 101 19.97 6.17 9.93
C HIS A 101 20.66 4.93 9.38
N ASN A 102 20.43 4.61 8.11
CA ASN A 102 20.96 3.41 7.43
C ASN A 102 20.46 2.06 7.99
N ILE A 103 19.42 2.07 8.80
CA ILE A 103 18.74 0.87 9.28
C ILE A 103 17.41 0.70 8.52
N SER A 104 17.19 -0.51 8.05
CA SER A 104 15.92 -0.97 7.50
C SER A 104 15.36 -2.07 8.41
N ILE A 105 14.08 -2.01 8.70
CA ILE A 105 13.41 -3.06 9.48
C ILE A 105 12.21 -3.55 8.68
N ASP A 106 12.28 -4.81 8.24
CA ASP A 106 11.13 -5.49 7.69
C ASP A 106 10.29 -6.09 8.81
N TYR A 107 9.00 -5.95 8.74
CA TYR A 107 8.06 -6.46 9.73
C TYR A 107 7.12 -7.49 9.12
N ASP A 108 7.10 -8.71 9.71
CA ASP A 108 6.07 -9.72 9.49
C ASP A 108 5.20 -9.79 10.75
N VAL A 109 3.94 -9.43 10.62
CA VAL A 109 3.01 -9.33 11.75
C VAL A 109 1.80 -10.22 11.51
N GLN A 110 1.46 -11.04 12.51
CA GLN A 110 0.19 -11.75 12.52
C GLN A 110 -0.72 -11.11 13.58
N ALA A 111 -1.92 -10.71 13.17
CA ALA A 111 -2.85 -9.98 14.04
C ALA A 111 -4.29 -10.52 13.92
N PRO A 112 -5.15 -10.27 14.91
CA PRO A 112 -6.57 -10.59 14.80
C PRO A 112 -7.23 -9.90 13.61
N ALA A 113 -8.12 -10.63 12.91
CA ALA A 113 -8.78 -10.13 11.70
C ALA A 113 -9.61 -8.85 11.90
N ASN A 114 -10.12 -8.62 13.11
CA ASN A 114 -10.93 -7.46 13.47
C ASN A 114 -10.14 -6.28 14.05
N SER A 115 -8.83 -6.20 13.74
CA SER A 115 -7.99 -5.09 14.18
C SER A 115 -8.29 -3.81 13.41
N PHE A 116 -8.19 -2.66 14.08
CA PHE A 116 -7.99 -1.37 13.42
C PHE A 116 -6.52 -1.26 13.07
N LEU A 117 -6.24 -1.05 11.78
CA LEU A 117 -4.90 -1.15 11.25
C LEU A 117 -4.40 0.18 10.69
N GLU A 118 -3.25 0.64 11.13
CA GLU A 118 -2.47 1.68 10.48
C GLU A 118 -1.08 1.14 10.14
N ALA A 119 -0.73 1.10 8.83
CA ALA A 119 0.59 0.65 8.39
C ALA A 119 1.23 1.70 7.48
N SER A 120 2.49 2.03 7.75
CA SER A 120 3.21 3.04 6.98
C SER A 120 4.67 2.67 6.74
N SER A 121 5.12 2.78 5.50
CA SER A 121 6.53 2.65 5.11
C SER A 121 7.00 3.91 4.37
N GLY A 122 8.26 4.29 4.53
CA GLY A 122 8.84 5.34 3.70
C GLY A 122 9.10 4.89 2.27
N SER A 123 9.64 3.68 2.08
CA SER A 123 10.07 3.20 0.75
C SER A 123 9.76 1.73 0.46
N GLY A 124 9.34 0.96 1.44
CA GLY A 124 9.00 -0.47 1.25
C GLY A 124 7.54 -0.68 0.89
N ASP A 125 7.25 -1.88 0.45
CA ASP A 125 5.88 -2.30 0.15
C ASP A 125 5.09 -2.58 1.43
N VAL A 126 3.78 -2.40 1.35
CA VAL A 126 2.83 -2.72 2.42
C VAL A 126 1.88 -3.80 1.92
N ASN A 127 1.98 -5.00 2.51
CA ASN A 127 1.15 -6.15 2.17
C ASN A 127 0.26 -6.50 3.36
N VAL A 128 -1.05 -6.57 3.14
CA VAL A 128 -2.04 -6.89 4.18
C VAL A 128 -2.99 -7.97 3.67
N ALA A 129 -3.21 -9.03 4.47
CA ALA A 129 -4.12 -10.10 4.11
C ALA A 129 -5.03 -10.51 5.27
N GLY A 130 -6.34 -10.33 5.12
CA GLY A 130 -7.36 -10.79 6.06
C GLY A 130 -7.44 -10.03 7.39
N VAL A 131 -6.78 -8.87 7.49
CA VAL A 131 -6.76 -8.01 8.68
C VAL A 131 -7.25 -6.62 8.32
N GLY A 132 -8.13 -6.05 9.12
CA GLY A 132 -8.60 -4.67 8.98
C GLY A 132 -10.11 -4.55 8.98
N GLU A 133 -10.66 -4.26 10.15
CA GLU A 133 -12.03 -3.76 10.30
C GLU A 133 -12.13 -2.34 9.74
N ASN A 134 -11.10 -1.54 9.98
CA ASN A 134 -10.77 -0.30 9.28
C ASN A 134 -9.26 -0.27 9.06
N ALA A 135 -8.83 0.13 7.87
CA ALA A 135 -7.41 0.13 7.53
C ALA A 135 -6.96 1.47 6.94
N LYS A 136 -5.79 1.94 7.38
CA LYS A 136 -5.08 3.07 6.79
C LYS A 136 -3.67 2.63 6.44
N LEU A 137 -3.41 2.54 5.14
CA LEU A 137 -2.15 2.04 4.60
C LEU A 137 -1.47 3.12 3.79
N SER A 138 -0.17 3.31 4.00
CA SER A 138 0.57 4.33 3.26
C SER A 138 2.02 3.91 3.00
N THR A 139 2.54 4.32 1.85
CA THR A 139 3.97 4.23 1.57
C THR A 139 4.42 5.41 0.71
N GLY A 140 5.67 5.80 0.81
CA GLY A 140 6.20 6.86 -0.03
C GLY A 140 6.44 6.42 -1.47
N SER A 141 7.10 5.28 -1.66
CA SER A 141 7.52 4.81 -3.00
C SER A 141 7.20 3.34 -3.27
N GLY A 142 6.78 2.58 -2.30
CA GLY A 142 6.41 1.18 -2.46
C GLY A 142 4.99 0.99 -3.01
N SER A 143 4.65 -0.24 -3.29
CA SER A 143 3.30 -0.65 -3.65
C SER A 143 2.50 -1.10 -2.42
N ILE A 144 1.17 -0.98 -2.52
CA ILE A 144 0.27 -1.47 -1.47
C ILE A 144 -0.59 -2.59 -2.05
N HIS A 145 -0.52 -3.76 -1.41
CA HIS A 145 -1.36 -4.91 -1.73
C HIS A 145 -2.17 -5.32 -0.51
N ALA A 146 -3.48 -5.09 -0.54
CA ALA A 146 -4.36 -5.33 0.59
C ALA A 146 -5.57 -6.17 0.18
N THR A 147 -5.74 -7.33 0.81
CA THR A 147 -6.84 -8.26 0.52
C THR A 147 -7.61 -8.61 1.77
N GLY A 148 -8.90 -8.89 1.62
CA GLY A 148 -9.74 -9.31 2.72
C GLY A 148 -10.04 -8.22 3.74
N LEU A 149 -10.02 -6.94 3.33
CA LEU A 149 -10.39 -5.81 4.18
C LEU A 149 -11.90 -5.83 4.44
N LYS A 150 -12.31 -5.83 5.70
CA LYS A 150 -13.72 -6.02 6.07
C LYS A 150 -14.54 -4.75 6.06
N GLY A 151 -13.94 -3.63 6.44
CA GLY A 151 -14.61 -2.34 6.54
C GLY A 151 -14.10 -1.30 5.56
N GLY A 152 -14.26 -0.02 5.91
CA GLY A 152 -13.71 1.07 5.15
C GLY A 152 -12.19 1.12 5.21
N PHE A 153 -11.56 1.66 4.17
CA PHE A 153 -10.11 1.82 4.19
C PHE A 153 -9.61 3.03 3.41
N THR A 154 -8.43 3.49 3.79
CA THR A 154 -7.69 4.52 3.09
C THR A 154 -6.31 3.99 2.71
N VAL A 155 -5.97 4.03 1.42
CA VAL A 155 -4.67 3.60 0.90
C VAL A 155 -4.03 4.71 0.08
N ASN A 156 -2.77 5.04 0.39
CA ASN A 156 -2.05 6.11 -0.28
C ASN A 156 -0.61 5.69 -0.58
N THR A 157 -0.15 5.95 -1.79
CA THR A 157 1.28 5.85 -2.13
C THR A 157 1.73 7.04 -2.97
N GLY A 158 3.00 7.39 -2.90
CA GLY A 158 3.54 8.44 -3.76
C GLY A 158 3.72 7.99 -5.20
N SER A 159 4.29 6.80 -5.42
CA SER A 159 4.68 6.34 -6.76
C SER A 159 4.40 4.87 -7.07
N GLY A 160 3.95 4.09 -6.11
CA GLY A 160 3.67 2.67 -6.30
C GLY A 160 2.26 2.38 -6.79
N ASP A 161 2.02 1.13 -7.11
CA ASP A 161 0.71 0.61 -7.46
C ASP A 161 -0.11 0.31 -6.20
N ILE A 162 -1.43 0.42 -6.33
CA ILE A 162 -2.39 0.05 -5.29
C ILE A 162 -3.26 -1.09 -5.81
N TYR A 163 -3.25 -2.21 -5.09
CA TYR A 163 -4.22 -3.26 -5.22
C TYR A 163 -4.95 -3.42 -3.89
N ALA A 164 -6.28 -3.30 -3.88
CA ALA A 164 -7.07 -3.54 -2.68
C ALA A 164 -8.39 -4.26 -2.97
N GLU A 165 -8.75 -5.18 -2.08
CA GLU A 165 -9.99 -5.96 -2.13
C GLU A 165 -10.77 -5.80 -0.82
N GLN A 166 -12.05 -5.44 -0.94
CA GLN A 166 -12.98 -5.30 0.17
C GLN A 166 -13.87 -6.55 0.28
N THR A 167 -14.10 -7.02 1.49
CA THR A 167 -14.98 -8.18 1.73
C THR A 167 -16.26 -7.81 2.48
N GLY A 168 -16.32 -6.63 3.07
CA GLY A 168 -17.51 -6.08 3.75
C GLY A 168 -17.91 -4.73 3.15
N ASP A 169 -18.58 -3.91 3.93
CA ASP A 169 -19.07 -2.60 3.51
C ASP A 169 -18.27 -1.49 4.19
N GLY A 170 -18.11 -0.36 3.50
CA GLY A 170 -17.45 0.82 4.08
C GLY A 170 -16.87 1.73 3.00
N ASP A 171 -16.59 2.97 3.40
CA ASP A 171 -16.07 3.98 2.49
C ASP A 171 -14.59 3.72 2.15
N VAL A 172 -14.25 3.90 0.88
CA VAL A 172 -12.92 3.62 0.34
C VAL A 172 -12.29 4.87 -0.24
N LYS A 173 -11.03 5.09 0.12
CA LYS A 173 -10.18 6.10 -0.49
C LYS A 173 -8.86 5.49 -0.95
N ALA A 174 -8.54 5.61 -2.25
CA ALA A 174 -7.29 5.12 -2.82
C ALA A 174 -6.63 6.23 -3.64
N GLN A 175 -5.37 6.56 -3.34
CA GLN A 175 -4.65 7.62 -4.03
C GLN A 175 -3.20 7.24 -4.31
N THR A 176 -2.74 7.51 -5.51
CA THR A 176 -1.32 7.42 -5.87
C THR A 176 -0.90 8.60 -6.74
N GLY A 177 0.36 8.97 -6.72
CA GLY A 177 0.87 10.00 -7.62
C GLY A 177 1.02 9.50 -9.05
N SER A 178 1.58 8.29 -9.24
CA SER A 178 1.97 7.81 -10.57
C SER A 178 1.70 6.31 -10.83
N GLY A 179 1.11 5.60 -9.89
CA GLY A 179 0.84 4.16 -10.02
C GLY A 179 -0.54 3.84 -10.57
N ARG A 180 -0.74 2.58 -10.85
CA ARG A 180 -2.05 2.00 -11.15
C ARG A 180 -2.83 1.80 -9.86
N ILE A 181 -4.16 1.96 -9.97
CA ILE A 181 -5.10 1.61 -8.89
C ILE A 181 -6.00 0.48 -9.37
N GLU A 182 -5.99 -0.64 -8.69
CA GLU A 182 -6.93 -1.75 -8.91
C GLU A 182 -7.70 -2.03 -7.61
N LEU A 183 -9.02 -1.84 -7.67
CA LEU A 183 -9.91 -2.03 -6.53
C LEU A 183 -10.96 -3.09 -6.85
N LYS A 184 -11.16 -4.04 -5.94
CA LYS A 184 -12.11 -5.14 -6.12
C LYS A 184 -13.18 -5.18 -5.03
N ASP A 185 -14.38 -5.56 -5.45
CA ASP A 185 -15.56 -5.82 -4.62
C ASP A 185 -15.96 -4.65 -3.72
N ILE A 186 -15.75 -3.42 -4.22
CA ILE A 186 -16.00 -2.20 -3.47
C ILE A 186 -17.50 -1.97 -3.24
N ARG A 187 -17.85 -1.71 -1.98
CA ARG A 187 -19.20 -1.40 -1.52
C ARG A 187 -19.15 -0.23 -0.54
N GLY A 188 -19.93 0.81 -0.80
CA GLY A 188 -19.90 2.05 -0.06
C GLY A 188 -19.58 3.24 -0.96
N SER A 189 -19.13 4.35 -0.38
CA SER A 189 -18.62 5.48 -1.15
C SER A 189 -17.18 5.22 -1.59
N LEU A 190 -16.79 5.71 -2.79
CA LEU A 190 -15.44 5.52 -3.32
C LEU A 190 -14.83 6.82 -3.80
N ARG A 191 -13.57 7.04 -3.43
CA ARG A 191 -12.70 8.06 -4.06
C ARG A 191 -11.39 7.41 -4.48
N ALA A 192 -11.18 7.25 -5.78
CA ALA A 192 -9.92 6.76 -6.34
C ALA A 192 -9.30 7.79 -7.26
N GLY A 193 -8.01 8.08 -7.08
CA GLY A 193 -7.32 9.09 -7.85
C GLY A 193 -5.86 8.79 -8.09
N THR A 194 -5.39 9.02 -9.31
CA THR A 194 -3.97 8.97 -9.68
C THR A 194 -3.58 10.13 -10.58
N GLY A 195 -2.35 10.58 -10.50
CA GLY A 195 -1.84 11.60 -11.42
C GLY A 195 -1.58 11.03 -12.82
N SER A 196 -0.96 9.84 -12.89
CA SER A 196 -0.52 9.25 -14.16
C SER A 196 -0.57 7.73 -14.09
N GLY A 197 -1.71 7.15 -14.09
CA GLY A 197 -1.89 5.70 -14.08
C GLY A 197 -3.30 5.32 -14.44
N ASP A 198 -3.52 4.06 -14.69
CA ASP A 198 -4.83 3.53 -14.96
C ASP A 198 -5.58 3.25 -13.65
N ILE A 199 -6.89 3.38 -13.70
CA ILE A 199 -7.77 3.00 -12.59
C ILE A 199 -8.69 1.88 -13.06
N LYS A 200 -8.65 0.74 -12.37
CA LYS A 200 -9.56 -0.36 -12.58
C LYS A 200 -10.35 -0.63 -11.31
N VAL A 201 -11.67 -0.58 -11.42
CA VAL A 201 -12.56 -0.79 -10.28
C VAL A 201 -13.65 -1.79 -10.64
N ASN A 202 -13.86 -2.74 -9.75
CA ASN A 202 -15.00 -3.63 -9.74
C ASN A 202 -15.77 -3.41 -8.43
N GLY A 203 -17.09 -3.37 -8.49
CA GLY A 203 -17.90 -3.23 -7.29
C GLY A 203 -19.30 -2.71 -7.55
N SER A 204 -20.05 -2.51 -6.48
CA SER A 204 -21.46 -2.09 -6.51
C SER A 204 -21.60 -0.74 -5.79
N PRO A 205 -21.87 0.36 -6.53
CA PRO A 205 -22.07 1.66 -5.91
C PRO A 205 -23.28 1.68 -4.96
N VAL A 206 -23.02 1.80 -3.66
CA VAL A 206 -24.04 2.02 -2.62
C VAL A 206 -24.05 3.49 -2.20
N GLY A 207 -22.89 4.15 -2.26
CA GLY A 207 -22.69 5.58 -2.10
C GLY A 207 -22.10 6.23 -3.35
N ASP A 208 -21.82 7.52 -3.29
CA ASP A 208 -21.24 8.25 -4.43
C ASP A 208 -19.79 7.82 -4.70
N TRP A 209 -19.48 7.64 -5.99
CA TRP A 209 -18.14 7.28 -6.46
C TRP A 209 -17.50 8.39 -7.27
N ARG A 210 -16.19 8.56 -7.05
CA ARG A 210 -15.37 9.49 -7.82
C ARG A 210 -14.07 8.83 -8.23
N LEU A 211 -13.88 8.65 -9.55
CA LEU A 211 -12.70 8.06 -10.15
C LEU A 211 -12.00 9.10 -11.02
N GLU A 212 -10.75 9.42 -10.76
CA GLU A 212 -10.04 10.50 -11.43
C GLU A 212 -8.61 10.12 -11.78
N THR A 213 -8.20 10.36 -13.03
CA THR A 213 -6.80 10.28 -13.43
C THR A 213 -6.43 11.47 -14.31
N GLY A 214 -5.20 11.94 -14.19
CA GLY A 214 -4.69 12.97 -15.09
C GLY A 214 -4.37 12.41 -16.47
N SER A 215 -3.64 11.28 -16.50
CA SER A 215 -3.22 10.62 -17.75
C SER A 215 -3.28 9.11 -17.55
N GLY A 216 -4.33 8.50 -18.00
CA GLY A 216 -4.57 7.07 -17.92
C GLY A 216 -6.00 6.73 -18.26
N SER A 217 -6.27 5.47 -18.45
CA SER A 217 -7.61 4.97 -18.72
C SER A 217 -8.31 4.56 -17.42
N ILE A 218 -9.64 4.66 -17.43
CA ILE A 218 -10.47 4.22 -16.32
C ILE A 218 -11.39 3.11 -16.80
N GLU A 219 -11.30 1.95 -16.17
CA GLU A 219 -12.17 0.80 -16.38
C GLU A 219 -13.03 0.58 -15.13
N PHE A 220 -14.33 0.61 -15.31
CA PHE A 220 -15.29 0.36 -14.25
C PHE A 220 -16.20 -0.80 -14.61
N THR A 221 -16.21 -1.85 -13.80
CA THR A 221 -17.14 -2.97 -13.90
C THR A 221 -18.14 -2.89 -12.76
N PRO A 222 -19.34 -2.35 -12.99
CA PRO A 222 -20.38 -2.26 -11.97
C PRO A 222 -21.00 -3.65 -11.73
N GLY A 223 -21.49 -3.85 -10.48
CA GLY A 223 -22.43 -4.91 -10.22
C GLY A 223 -23.83 -4.58 -10.78
N ASN A 224 -24.84 -5.31 -10.32
CA ASN A 224 -26.22 -5.14 -10.79
C ASN A 224 -26.99 -3.94 -10.16
N THR A 225 -26.31 -3.08 -9.42
CA THR A 225 -26.92 -1.91 -8.76
C THR A 225 -27.18 -0.80 -9.77
N GLY A 226 -28.27 -0.05 -9.54
CA GLY A 226 -28.57 1.16 -10.31
C GLY A 226 -27.69 2.33 -9.85
N PHE A 227 -27.25 3.17 -10.79
CA PHE A 227 -26.49 4.39 -10.50
C PHE A 227 -26.68 5.45 -11.58
N THR A 228 -26.32 6.68 -11.28
CA THR A 228 -26.29 7.79 -12.22
C THR A 228 -24.84 8.01 -12.65
N LEU A 229 -24.54 7.77 -13.92
CA LEU A 229 -23.22 7.96 -14.51
C LEU A 229 -23.01 9.41 -14.96
N ASP A 230 -21.84 9.98 -14.63
CA ASP A 230 -21.30 11.23 -15.17
C ASP A 230 -19.84 10.98 -15.53
N ALA A 231 -19.58 10.58 -16.78
CA ALA A 231 -18.27 10.18 -17.26
C ALA A 231 -17.74 11.12 -18.34
N SER A 232 -16.51 11.60 -18.17
CA SER A 232 -15.88 12.54 -19.11
C SER A 232 -14.40 12.27 -19.33
N THR A 233 -13.91 12.62 -20.53
CA THR A 233 -12.49 12.62 -20.90
C THR A 233 -12.12 13.88 -21.68
N GLY A 234 -10.93 14.41 -21.47
CA GLY A 234 -10.41 15.52 -22.26
C GLY A 234 -9.92 15.08 -23.63
N SER A 235 -9.22 13.94 -23.70
CA SER A 235 -8.70 13.37 -24.96
C SER A 235 -8.82 11.87 -24.90
N GLY A 236 -9.83 11.33 -25.52
CA GLY A 236 -10.13 9.90 -25.55
C GLY A 236 -11.61 9.67 -25.85
N THR A 237 -12.12 8.54 -25.46
CA THR A 237 -13.52 8.17 -25.66
C THR A 237 -14.15 7.61 -24.39
N VAL A 238 -15.41 7.90 -24.16
CA VAL A 238 -16.24 7.25 -23.14
C VAL A 238 -17.10 6.20 -23.82
N ARG A 239 -17.05 4.97 -23.31
CA ARG A 239 -17.83 3.83 -23.81
C ARG A 239 -18.51 3.09 -22.66
N THR A 240 -19.73 2.65 -22.88
CA THR A 240 -20.45 1.77 -21.96
C THR A 240 -21.07 0.62 -22.71
N GLU A 241 -21.05 -0.56 -22.11
CA GLU A 241 -21.76 -1.76 -22.60
C GLU A 241 -23.17 -1.88 -21.98
N HIS A 242 -23.50 -1.03 -21.01
CA HIS A 242 -24.79 -1.04 -20.34
C HIS A 242 -25.84 -0.24 -21.09
N GLU A 243 -27.07 -0.76 -21.12
CA GLU A 243 -28.22 0.04 -21.51
C GLU A 243 -28.45 1.18 -20.51
N MET A 244 -28.59 2.39 -21.04
CA MET A 244 -28.77 3.57 -20.21
C MET A 244 -29.82 4.51 -20.71
N ALA A 245 -30.57 5.13 -19.81
CA ALA A 245 -31.42 6.25 -20.11
C ALA A 245 -30.58 7.53 -20.11
N VAL A 246 -30.27 8.04 -21.33
CA VAL A 246 -29.45 9.25 -21.50
C VAL A 246 -30.27 10.49 -21.18
N GLN A 247 -29.73 11.41 -20.39
CA GLN A 247 -30.30 12.74 -20.15
C GLN A 247 -29.38 13.79 -20.76
N GLY A 248 -29.77 14.38 -21.88
CA GLY A 248 -29.01 15.45 -22.55
C GLY A 248 -28.38 15.02 -23.88
N SER A 249 -27.35 15.75 -24.31
CA SER A 249 -26.63 15.44 -25.56
C SER A 249 -25.59 14.35 -25.30
N PHE A 250 -25.56 13.34 -26.15
CA PHE A 250 -24.55 12.30 -26.16
C PHE A 250 -23.34 12.80 -26.96
N ASP A 251 -22.19 12.87 -26.29
CA ASP A 251 -20.90 13.15 -26.94
C ASP A 251 -19.91 12.02 -26.60
N LYS A 252 -19.03 11.72 -27.56
CA LYS A 252 -17.97 10.70 -27.37
C LYS A 252 -17.00 11.01 -26.21
N HIS A 253 -16.97 12.25 -25.74
CA HIS A 253 -16.12 12.71 -24.66
C HIS A 253 -16.86 12.88 -23.32
N HIS A 254 -18.20 12.89 -23.33
CA HIS A 254 -18.99 13.08 -22.12
C HIS A 254 -20.33 12.36 -22.23
N ILE A 255 -20.60 11.52 -21.24
CA ILE A 255 -21.83 10.75 -21.14
C ILE A 255 -22.44 10.98 -19.76
N VAL A 256 -23.72 11.37 -19.75
CA VAL A 256 -24.53 11.45 -18.52
C VAL A 256 -25.80 10.63 -18.71
N GLY A 257 -26.11 9.77 -17.77
CA GLY A 257 -27.30 8.95 -17.85
C GLY A 257 -27.53 8.05 -16.65
N LYS A 258 -28.68 7.40 -16.63
CA LYS A 258 -29.06 6.46 -15.58
C LYS A 258 -28.92 5.02 -16.07
N ILE A 259 -28.23 4.21 -15.30
CA ILE A 259 -28.06 2.78 -15.50
C ILE A 259 -28.92 2.05 -14.45
N ASN A 260 -29.67 1.03 -14.84
CA ASN A 260 -30.56 0.23 -13.98
C ASN A 260 -31.49 1.09 -13.09
N GLY A 261 -32.11 2.13 -13.69
CA GLY A 261 -33.05 2.99 -12.97
C GLY A 261 -32.43 4.18 -12.21
N GLY A 262 -31.11 4.26 -12.19
CA GLY A 262 -30.38 5.31 -11.46
C GLY A 262 -30.14 4.97 -9.98
N GLY A 263 -29.49 5.90 -9.27
CA GLY A 263 -29.08 5.72 -7.88
C GLY A 263 -27.97 6.68 -7.52
N PRO A 264 -26.98 6.26 -6.68
CA PRO A 264 -25.82 7.06 -6.33
C PRO A 264 -25.09 7.58 -7.56
N THR A 265 -24.39 8.70 -7.42
CA THR A 265 -23.64 9.29 -8.53
C THR A 265 -22.28 8.62 -8.68
N VAL A 266 -21.99 8.14 -9.89
CA VAL A 266 -20.67 7.66 -10.29
C VAL A 266 -20.06 8.66 -11.25
N ARG A 267 -19.11 9.46 -10.73
CA ARG A 267 -18.35 10.43 -11.52
C ARG A 267 -17.01 9.86 -11.91
N ILE A 268 -16.73 9.86 -13.22
CA ILE A 268 -15.49 9.34 -13.81
C ILE A 268 -14.87 10.42 -14.68
N GLN A 269 -13.62 10.78 -14.41
CA GLN A 269 -12.93 11.82 -15.15
C GLN A 269 -11.49 11.43 -15.48
N THR A 270 -11.09 11.59 -16.73
CA THR A 270 -9.68 11.51 -17.13
C THR A 270 -9.31 12.71 -18.00
N GLY A 271 -8.09 13.20 -17.85
CA GLY A 271 -7.53 14.23 -18.73
C GLY A 271 -7.18 13.67 -20.10
N SER A 272 -6.49 12.53 -20.13
CA SER A 272 -6.06 11.86 -21.37
C SER A 272 -6.15 10.35 -21.20
N GLY A 273 -7.08 9.73 -21.84
CA GLY A 273 -7.32 8.28 -21.83
C GLY A 273 -8.78 7.95 -22.07
N ASP A 274 -9.05 6.67 -22.19
CA ASP A 274 -10.38 6.16 -22.41
C ASP A 274 -11.10 5.85 -21.09
N VAL A 275 -12.39 6.01 -21.07
CA VAL A 275 -13.29 5.55 -20.00
C VAL A 275 -14.14 4.41 -20.52
N ARG A 276 -14.10 3.27 -19.84
CA ARG A 276 -14.88 2.07 -20.18
C ARG A 276 -15.70 1.62 -18.99
N ILE A 277 -17.01 1.44 -19.22
CA ILE A 277 -17.96 0.87 -18.26
C ILE A 277 -18.44 -0.45 -18.86
N LEU A 278 -18.02 -1.59 -18.23
CA LEU A 278 -18.16 -2.95 -18.74
C LEU A 278 -19.30 -3.70 -18.08
#